data_8149e84a0011cfbb78f447d2cfcf0e9b
#
_entry.id   8149e84a0011cfbb78f447d2cfcf0e9b
#
_cell.length_a   1.000
_cell.length_b   1.000
_cell.length_c   1.000
_cell.angle_alpha   90.00
_cell.angle_beta   90.00
_cell.angle_gamma   90.00
#
_symmetry.space_group_name_H-M   'P 1'
#
loop_
_entity.id
_entity.type
_entity.pdbx_description
1 polymer ?
#
loop_
_entity_poly.entity_id
_entity_poly.type
_entity_poly.pdbx_seq_one_letter_code
_entity_poly.pdbx_strand_id
1 'polypeptide(L)'
;MYIKCWGSRGSTPVSGLDYIKYGGDTTCIEIRTKSDDIIIVDAGTGIRRLGNMLMDENRHKYNFLFTHTHWDHVMGFPFFRPLYSKNAELTLYRCPFHSKFVETILSKFMAPPYFPVRYSEIKAKMEYLGAFTTEFEIGSVTVTPIQLNHPDNGSGYKFTEDGKSFVFITDNELGFGHPGGLPYSNYLEFSAGADLLIHDAAYTPEEYESTIKWGHSVFNDTLDLALEAGVGRLGLFHLYQERTDRKMDQIVKTCRQIIAEKGNKLECFAVACDMTFTL
;
A
#
# COMPACT_ATOMS: atom_id res chain seq x y z
N MET A 1 11.83 1.81 -12.47
CA MET A 1 11.58 2.20 -11.08
C MET A 1 12.02 1.10 -10.11
N TYR A 2 12.47 1.47 -8.90
CA TYR A 2 12.76 0.56 -7.80
C TYR A 2 11.68 0.67 -6.74
N ILE A 3 11.17 -0.46 -6.26
CA ILE A 3 10.07 -0.53 -5.29
C ILE A 3 10.53 -1.37 -4.12
N LYS A 4 10.29 -0.92 -2.89
CA LYS A 4 10.57 -1.68 -1.67
C LYS A 4 9.38 -1.67 -0.73
N CYS A 5 9.01 -2.84 -0.23
CA CYS A 5 8.02 -3.00 0.82
C CYS A 5 8.68 -2.86 2.19
N TRP A 6 8.18 -1.96 3.01
CA TRP A 6 8.61 -1.77 4.41
C TRP A 6 7.63 -2.36 5.40
N GLY A 7 6.38 -2.58 4.96
CA GLY A 7 5.34 -3.21 5.75
C GLY A 7 4.20 -3.70 4.87
N SER A 8 3.71 -4.91 5.13
CA SER A 8 2.66 -5.58 4.36
C SER A 8 1.51 -6.13 5.21
N ARG A 9 1.56 -5.96 6.53
CA ARG A 9 0.48 -6.37 7.42
C ARG A 9 -0.70 -5.44 7.34
N GLY A 10 -1.91 -6.03 7.44
CA GLY A 10 -3.15 -5.32 7.56
C GLY A 10 -3.61 -5.13 9.00
N SER A 11 -4.41 -4.11 9.22
CA SER A 11 -5.13 -3.74 10.44
C SER A 11 -4.27 -3.40 11.64
N THR A 12 -3.26 -4.22 11.99
CA THR A 12 -2.38 -4.00 13.16
C THR A 12 -1.02 -4.66 12.97
N PRO A 13 0.06 -4.07 13.51
CA PRO A 13 1.35 -4.73 13.48
C PRO A 13 1.35 -5.99 14.35
N VAL A 14 2.14 -6.98 13.94
CA VAL A 14 2.29 -8.25 14.67
C VAL A 14 3.75 -8.53 15.02
N SER A 15 3.97 -9.37 16.02
CA SER A 15 5.30 -9.80 16.42
C SER A 15 5.29 -11.27 16.87
N GLY A 16 6.45 -11.90 16.88
CA GLY A 16 6.61 -13.29 17.31
C GLY A 16 7.23 -14.17 16.23
N LEU A 17 7.59 -15.40 16.62
CA LEU A 17 8.30 -16.35 15.75
C LEU A 17 7.48 -16.78 14.52
N ASP A 18 6.17 -16.71 14.61
CA ASP A 18 5.25 -17.11 13.53
C ASP A 18 5.13 -16.05 12.41
N TYR A 19 5.79 -14.88 12.54
CA TYR A 19 5.66 -13.73 11.63
C TYR A 19 7.00 -13.20 11.09
N ILE A 20 8.08 -13.99 11.24
CA ILE A 20 9.44 -13.54 10.88
C ILE A 20 9.62 -13.44 9.36
N LYS A 21 9.08 -14.40 8.62
CA LYS A 21 9.30 -14.53 7.17
C LYS A 21 8.68 -13.38 6.38
N TYR A 22 7.43 -13.04 6.68
CA TYR A 22 6.71 -11.97 5.98
C TYR A 22 6.81 -10.62 6.70
N GLY A 23 7.26 -10.64 7.95
CA GLY A 23 7.38 -9.44 8.78
C GLY A 23 6.06 -9.04 9.44
N GLY A 24 6.14 -8.09 10.36
CA GLY A 24 5.01 -7.65 11.18
C GLY A 24 4.64 -6.18 11.03
N ASP A 25 5.36 -5.41 10.24
CA ASP A 25 5.08 -3.98 10.03
C ASP A 25 3.87 -3.78 9.11
N THR A 26 3.06 -2.74 9.39
CA THR A 26 1.89 -2.37 8.59
C THR A 26 2.29 -1.49 7.40
N THR A 27 1.34 -1.26 6.50
CA THR A 27 1.47 -0.75 5.14
C THR A 27 2.42 0.42 4.97
N CYS A 28 3.51 0.20 4.23
CA CYS A 28 4.43 1.24 3.78
C CYS A 28 5.22 0.75 2.56
N ILE A 29 5.08 1.45 1.45
CA ILE A 29 5.79 1.16 0.19
C ILE A 29 6.68 2.35 -0.18
N GLU A 30 7.93 2.09 -0.49
CA GLU A 30 8.86 3.05 -1.07
C GLU A 30 9.01 2.80 -2.57
N ILE A 31 8.96 3.87 -3.37
CA ILE A 31 9.26 3.84 -4.79
C ILE A 31 10.36 4.87 -5.04
N ARG A 32 11.41 4.45 -5.72
CA ARG A 32 12.47 5.35 -6.23
C ARG A 32 12.37 5.41 -7.75
N THR A 33 12.23 6.61 -8.25
CA THR A 33 12.11 6.90 -9.67
C THR A 33 13.50 6.97 -10.33
N LYS A 34 13.55 6.95 -11.65
CA LYS A 34 14.79 7.21 -12.40
C LYS A 34 15.33 8.63 -12.23
N SER A 35 14.43 9.60 -11.98
CA SER A 35 14.82 10.98 -11.63
C SER A 35 15.30 11.14 -10.18
N ASP A 36 15.44 10.01 -9.45
CA ASP A 36 15.89 9.95 -8.06
C ASP A 36 14.91 10.55 -7.04
N ASP A 37 13.64 10.68 -7.41
CA ASP A 37 12.58 11.05 -6.49
C ASP A 37 12.17 9.88 -5.60
N ILE A 38 11.82 10.18 -4.36
CA ILE A 38 11.30 9.21 -3.40
C ILE A 38 9.80 9.42 -3.25
N ILE A 39 9.03 8.38 -3.55
CA ILE A 39 7.60 8.31 -3.32
C ILE A 39 7.35 7.31 -2.20
N ILE A 40 6.58 7.70 -1.20
CA ILE A 40 6.18 6.86 -0.06
C ILE A 40 4.68 6.71 -0.12
N VAL A 41 4.22 5.46 -0.26
CA VAL A 41 2.78 5.15 -0.21
C VAL A 41 2.46 4.57 1.16
N ASP A 42 1.61 5.28 1.88
CA ASP A 42 1.21 5.04 3.26
C ASP A 42 2.32 5.12 4.31
N ALA A 43 1.91 5.38 5.53
CA ALA A 43 2.75 5.60 6.68
C ALA A 43 2.39 4.68 7.87
N GLY A 44 2.21 3.38 7.58
CA GLY A 44 2.11 2.36 8.62
C GLY A 44 3.42 2.18 9.38
N THR A 45 3.52 1.18 10.25
CA THR A 45 4.69 1.06 11.16
C THR A 45 6.01 0.84 10.43
N GLY A 46 5.98 0.30 9.19
CA GLY A 46 7.17 0.13 8.35
C GLY A 46 7.93 1.42 8.06
N ILE A 47 7.23 2.58 8.07
CA ILE A 47 7.84 3.88 7.79
C ILE A 47 8.94 4.28 8.78
N ARG A 48 8.90 3.76 10.01
CA ARG A 48 9.93 4.03 11.02
C ARG A 48 11.31 3.58 10.55
N ARG A 49 11.40 2.38 9.99
CA ARG A 49 12.66 1.82 9.45
C ARG A 49 13.08 2.56 8.19
N LEU A 50 12.14 2.83 7.30
CA LEU A 50 12.37 3.65 6.10
C LEU A 50 12.95 5.01 6.46
N GLY A 51 12.34 5.73 7.41
CA GLY A 51 12.80 7.06 7.83
C GLY A 51 14.23 7.06 8.38
N ASN A 52 14.64 6.02 9.11
CA ASN A 52 16.02 5.89 9.58
C ASN A 52 16.99 5.72 8.40
N MET A 53 16.69 4.80 7.48
CA MET A 53 17.51 4.56 6.29
C MET A 53 17.67 5.84 5.43
N LEU A 54 16.57 6.55 5.18
CA LEU A 54 16.59 7.78 4.38
C LEU A 54 17.44 8.88 5.05
N MET A 55 17.43 8.98 6.38
CA MET A 55 18.32 9.89 7.11
C MET A 55 19.80 9.48 6.98
N ASP A 56 20.09 8.18 7.05
CA ASP A 56 21.46 7.65 6.89
C ASP A 56 21.98 7.88 5.46
N GLU A 57 21.10 7.83 4.46
CA GLU A 57 21.36 8.17 3.05
C GLU A 57 21.44 9.68 2.78
N ASN A 58 21.21 10.53 3.80
CA ASN A 58 21.17 12.00 3.69
C ASN A 58 20.11 12.49 2.69
N ARG A 59 18.96 11.77 2.61
CA ARG A 59 17.82 12.16 1.77
C ARG A 59 16.94 13.14 2.52
N HIS A 60 16.40 14.14 1.82
CA HIS A 60 15.67 15.24 2.47
C HIS A 60 14.32 15.57 1.82
N LYS A 61 14.02 15.06 0.61
CA LYS A 61 12.78 15.33 -0.12
C LYS A 61 11.97 14.05 -0.27
N TYR A 62 10.69 14.13 0.06
CA TYR A 62 9.79 12.99 0.08
C TYR A 62 8.42 13.35 -0.45
N ASN A 63 7.89 12.51 -1.35
CA ASN A 63 6.54 12.62 -1.88
C ASN A 63 5.66 11.57 -1.21
N PHE A 64 4.59 11.99 -0.54
CA PHE A 64 3.68 11.11 0.17
C PHE A 64 2.37 10.96 -0.58
N LEU A 65 1.99 9.73 -0.85
CA LEU A 65 0.66 9.32 -1.30
C LEU A 65 0.02 8.51 -0.18
N PHE A 66 -1.22 8.82 0.16
CA PHE A 66 -1.99 7.99 1.09
C PHE A 66 -3.10 7.29 0.32
N THR A 67 -3.22 5.98 0.54
CA THR A 67 -4.36 5.23 -0.01
C THR A 67 -5.63 5.64 0.70
N HIS A 68 -5.60 5.66 2.02
CA HIS A 68 -6.66 6.16 2.90
C HIS A 68 -6.09 6.43 4.30
N THR A 69 -6.95 6.64 5.31
CA THR A 69 -6.51 7.07 6.64
C THR A 69 -6.91 6.11 7.77
N HIS A 70 -7.15 4.82 7.48
CA HIS A 70 -7.26 3.82 8.52
C HIS A 70 -5.95 3.73 9.31
N TRP A 71 -6.06 3.25 10.54
CA TRP A 71 -5.01 3.37 11.52
C TRP A 71 -3.67 2.74 11.08
N ASP A 72 -3.72 1.56 10.49
CA ASP A 72 -2.56 0.82 10.00
C ASP A 72 -1.84 1.46 8.81
N HIS A 73 -2.46 2.45 8.15
CA HIS A 73 -1.85 3.24 7.07
C HIS A 73 -1.24 4.56 7.53
N VAL A 74 -1.51 5.00 8.76
CA VAL A 74 -1.06 6.31 9.25
C VAL A 74 -0.35 6.28 10.61
N MET A 75 -0.49 5.17 11.37
CA MET A 75 -0.01 5.07 12.76
C MET A 75 1.50 5.21 12.91
N GLY A 76 2.27 4.93 11.88
CA GLY A 76 3.73 5.07 11.86
C GLY A 76 4.20 6.49 11.56
N PHE A 77 3.35 7.35 11.01
CA PHE A 77 3.73 8.70 10.59
C PHE A 77 4.47 9.49 11.67
N PRO A 78 4.02 9.53 12.95
CA PRO A 78 4.73 10.25 14.01
C PRO A 78 6.14 9.74 14.28
N PHE A 79 6.46 8.53 13.83
CA PHE A 79 7.77 7.89 14.00
C PHE A 79 8.67 7.99 12.76
N PHE A 80 8.22 8.70 11.73
CA PHE A 80 9.03 9.03 10.56
C PHE A 80 10.07 10.09 10.94
N ARG A 81 11.27 9.66 11.24
CA ARG A 81 12.35 10.51 11.80
C ARG A 81 12.60 11.81 11.03
N PRO A 82 12.51 11.86 9.67
CA PRO A 82 12.67 13.11 8.92
C PRO A 82 11.70 14.24 9.31
N LEU A 83 10.51 13.95 9.88
CA LEU A 83 9.57 14.97 10.35
C LEU A 83 10.21 15.97 11.36
N TYR A 84 11.22 15.51 12.08
CA TYR A 84 11.89 16.29 13.12
C TYR A 84 13.17 16.97 12.64
N SER A 85 13.47 16.90 11.33
CA SER A 85 14.59 17.57 10.69
C SER A 85 14.14 18.85 9.98
N LYS A 86 14.84 19.97 10.23
CA LYS A 86 14.59 21.23 9.52
C LYS A 86 15.00 21.19 8.04
N ASN A 87 15.80 20.20 7.65
CA ASN A 87 16.26 20.03 6.28
C ASN A 87 15.29 19.22 5.44
N ALA A 88 14.32 18.54 6.08
CA ALA A 88 13.38 17.70 5.38
C ALA A 88 12.22 18.52 4.74
N GLU A 89 11.87 18.14 3.53
CA GLU A 89 10.73 18.68 2.78
C GLU A 89 9.80 17.51 2.42
N LEU A 90 8.54 17.61 2.81
CA LEU A 90 7.51 16.61 2.51
C LEU A 90 6.42 17.23 1.66
N THR A 91 6.17 16.63 0.51
CA THR A 91 5.02 16.95 -0.34
C THR A 91 3.96 15.86 -0.14
N LEU A 92 2.80 16.22 0.41
CA LEU A 92 1.69 15.31 0.65
C LEU A 92 0.61 15.53 -0.40
N TYR A 93 0.35 14.49 -1.19
CA TYR A 93 -0.72 14.49 -2.18
C TYR A 93 -2.01 14.02 -1.50
N ARG A 94 -3.05 14.84 -1.58
CA ARG A 94 -4.35 14.51 -0.99
C ARG A 94 -5.01 13.38 -1.76
N CYS A 95 -5.48 12.37 -1.03
CA CYS A 95 -6.27 11.28 -1.61
C CYS A 95 -7.55 11.85 -2.24
N PRO A 96 -7.79 11.65 -3.55
CA PRO A 96 -8.92 12.27 -4.25
C PRO A 96 -10.28 11.68 -3.87
N PHE A 97 -10.30 10.46 -3.37
CA PHE A 97 -11.54 9.70 -3.11
C PHE A 97 -11.88 9.57 -1.62
N HIS A 98 -11.08 10.18 -0.74
CA HIS A 98 -11.34 10.17 0.70
C HIS A 98 -12.01 11.48 1.15
N SER A 99 -12.99 11.39 2.04
CA SER A 99 -13.79 12.55 2.50
C SER A 99 -13.02 13.53 3.39
N LYS A 100 -11.91 13.11 3.98
CA LYS A 100 -11.11 13.94 4.90
C LYS A 100 -9.67 14.02 4.43
N PHE A 101 -9.10 15.20 4.56
CA PHE A 101 -7.68 15.41 4.27
C PHE A 101 -6.80 14.75 5.34
N VAL A 102 -5.72 14.14 4.90
CA VAL A 102 -4.78 13.41 5.76
C VAL A 102 -4.22 14.31 6.88
N GLU A 103 -3.93 15.59 6.60
CA GLU A 103 -3.46 16.54 7.62
C GLU A 103 -4.44 16.73 8.78
N THR A 104 -5.75 16.66 8.50
CA THR A 104 -6.78 16.75 9.55
C THR A 104 -6.75 15.52 10.46
N ILE A 105 -6.49 14.35 9.89
CA ILE A 105 -6.39 13.10 10.65
C ILE A 105 -5.07 13.06 11.44
N LEU A 106 -3.93 13.35 10.78
CA LEU A 106 -2.62 13.36 11.41
C LEU A 106 -2.57 14.36 12.60
N SER A 107 -3.14 15.55 12.44
CA SER A 107 -3.17 16.55 13.52
C SER A 107 -4.00 16.14 14.74
N LYS A 108 -4.99 15.27 14.58
CA LYS A 108 -5.80 14.75 15.68
C LYS A 108 -5.03 13.77 16.56
N PHE A 109 -4.35 12.80 15.97
CA PHE A 109 -3.63 11.82 16.78
C PHE A 109 -2.20 12.26 17.15
N MET A 110 -1.59 13.19 16.41
CA MET A 110 -0.36 13.86 16.85
C MET A 110 -0.69 15.04 17.78
N ALA A 111 -1.35 14.75 18.87
CA ALA A 111 -1.71 15.68 19.93
C ALA A 111 -1.94 14.94 21.25
N PRO A 112 -1.69 15.59 22.42
CA PRO A 112 -2.09 15.01 23.70
C PRO A 112 -3.61 14.74 23.74
N PRO A 113 -4.06 13.65 24.37
CA PRO A 113 -3.28 12.69 25.13
C PRO A 113 -2.68 11.55 24.30
N TYR A 114 -2.86 11.51 22.97
CA TYR A 114 -2.49 10.37 22.12
C TYR A 114 -0.98 10.36 21.80
N PHE A 115 -0.41 11.53 21.56
CA PHE A 115 1.01 11.67 21.23
C PHE A 115 1.62 12.90 21.91
N PRO A 116 2.88 12.82 22.40
CA PRO A 116 3.48 13.93 23.16
C PRO A 116 3.88 15.13 22.30
N VAL A 117 4.23 14.90 21.02
CA VAL A 117 4.61 15.96 20.07
C VAL A 117 3.40 16.34 19.22
N ARG A 118 3.07 17.64 19.20
CA ARG A 118 1.96 18.13 18.39
C ARG A 118 2.33 18.18 16.92
N TYR A 119 1.35 17.98 16.04
CA TYR A 119 1.53 18.11 14.60
C TYR A 119 2.16 19.47 14.22
N SER A 120 1.78 20.55 14.90
CA SER A 120 2.34 21.89 14.71
C SER A 120 3.80 22.05 15.14
N GLU A 121 4.36 21.06 15.82
CA GLU A 121 5.77 21.05 16.27
C GLU A 121 6.70 20.30 15.30
N ILE A 122 6.15 19.75 14.20
CA ILE A 122 6.92 19.16 13.10
C ILE A 122 7.88 20.23 12.58
N LYS A 123 9.15 19.84 12.37
CA LYS A 123 10.22 20.75 11.92
C LYS A 123 10.41 20.73 10.40
N ALA A 124 10.03 19.64 9.77
CA ALA A 124 10.08 19.50 8.31
C ALA A 124 9.16 20.50 7.64
N LYS A 125 9.56 20.98 6.48
CA LYS A 125 8.69 21.79 5.61
C LYS A 125 7.62 20.86 5.00
N MET A 126 6.35 21.17 5.24
CA MET A 126 5.21 20.41 4.75
C MET A 126 4.48 21.20 3.65
N GLU A 127 4.29 20.57 2.50
CA GLU A 127 3.48 21.08 1.41
C GLU A 127 2.32 20.13 1.12
N TYR A 128 1.12 20.66 0.89
CA TYR A 128 -0.07 19.88 0.60
C TYR A 128 -0.55 20.20 -0.79
N LEU A 129 -0.49 19.23 -1.69
CA LEU A 129 -1.01 19.37 -3.03
C LEU A 129 -2.48 18.94 -3.12
N GLY A 130 -3.18 19.45 -4.13
CA GLY A 130 -4.58 19.14 -4.37
C GLY A 130 -4.82 17.64 -4.64
N ALA A 131 -6.09 17.23 -4.53
CA ALA A 131 -6.51 15.87 -4.87
C ALA A 131 -6.58 15.73 -6.40
N PHE A 132 -5.75 14.87 -6.97
CA PHE A 132 -5.71 14.58 -8.39
C PHE A 132 -6.58 13.36 -8.68
N THR A 133 -7.70 13.54 -9.39
CA THR A 133 -8.60 12.45 -9.81
C THR A 133 -8.17 11.80 -11.12
N THR A 134 -7.27 12.45 -11.84
CA THR A 134 -6.66 11.99 -13.08
C THR A 134 -5.17 11.76 -12.87
N GLU A 135 -4.46 11.35 -13.90
CA GLU A 135 -3.01 11.16 -13.85
C GLU A 135 -2.27 12.46 -13.56
N PHE A 136 -1.15 12.35 -12.87
CA PHE A 136 -0.21 13.42 -12.57
C PHE A 136 1.22 12.85 -12.48
N GLU A 137 2.21 13.73 -12.45
CA GLU A 137 3.61 13.33 -12.47
C GLU A 137 4.31 13.60 -11.14
N ILE A 138 5.18 12.67 -10.75
CA ILE A 138 6.17 12.85 -9.69
C ILE A 138 7.53 12.45 -10.27
N GLY A 139 8.38 13.44 -10.56
CA GLY A 139 9.63 13.18 -11.27
C GLY A 139 9.40 12.55 -12.65
N SER A 140 10.01 11.38 -12.87
CA SER A 140 9.87 10.62 -14.12
C SER A 140 8.70 9.62 -14.13
N VAL A 141 7.92 9.55 -13.05
CA VAL A 141 6.81 8.59 -12.91
C VAL A 141 5.47 9.29 -13.13
N THR A 142 4.65 8.74 -14.01
CA THR A 142 3.23 9.07 -14.11
C THR A 142 2.46 8.25 -13.07
N VAL A 143 1.66 8.93 -12.24
CA VAL A 143 0.81 8.34 -11.20
C VAL A 143 -0.64 8.47 -11.60
N THR A 144 -1.35 7.35 -11.72
CA THR A 144 -2.79 7.32 -12.03
C THR A 144 -3.53 6.76 -10.80
N PRO A 145 -4.45 7.51 -10.18
CA PRO A 145 -5.25 7.01 -9.06
C PRO A 145 -6.49 6.26 -9.53
N ILE A 146 -6.96 5.30 -8.72
CA ILE A 146 -8.26 4.65 -8.85
C ILE A 146 -8.97 4.63 -7.50
N GLN A 147 -10.29 4.80 -7.51
CA GLN A 147 -11.09 4.71 -6.28
C GLN A 147 -11.16 3.27 -5.78
N LEU A 148 -10.91 3.05 -4.49
CA LEU A 148 -11.01 1.74 -3.83
C LEU A 148 -12.46 1.40 -3.49
N ASN A 149 -12.76 0.12 -3.49
CA ASN A 149 -14.00 -0.46 -3.00
C ASN A 149 -13.82 -0.88 -1.52
N HIS A 150 -13.88 0.11 -0.63
CA HIS A 150 -13.55 -0.02 0.79
C HIS A 150 -14.44 0.90 1.63
N PRO A 151 -14.74 0.59 2.91
CA PRO A 151 -15.42 1.53 3.81
C PRO A 151 -14.67 2.88 3.88
N ASP A 152 -15.43 3.98 3.82
CA ASP A 152 -14.90 5.35 3.75
C ASP A 152 -14.07 5.68 2.49
N ASN A 153 -14.01 4.77 1.50
CA ASN A 153 -13.29 4.88 0.24
C ASN A 153 -11.76 5.01 0.42
N GLY A 154 -11.05 5.25 -0.67
CA GLY A 154 -9.61 5.40 -0.71
C GLY A 154 -9.10 5.43 -2.14
N SER A 155 -7.78 5.46 -2.32
CA SER A 155 -7.12 5.45 -3.62
C SER A 155 -6.17 4.27 -3.76
N GLY A 156 -6.33 3.47 -4.82
CA GLY A 156 -5.24 2.69 -5.39
C GLY A 156 -4.44 3.55 -6.36
N TYR A 157 -3.27 3.10 -6.73
CA TYR A 157 -2.36 3.86 -7.61
C TYR A 157 -1.70 2.94 -8.65
N LYS A 158 -1.61 3.43 -9.89
CA LYS A 158 -0.73 2.89 -10.93
C LYS A 158 0.43 3.85 -11.12
N PHE A 159 1.64 3.31 -11.09
CA PHE A 159 2.89 4.03 -11.34
C PHE A 159 3.45 3.53 -12.67
N THR A 160 3.66 4.46 -13.60
CA THR A 160 4.19 4.13 -14.93
C THR A 160 5.50 4.89 -15.18
N GLU A 161 6.55 4.17 -15.57
CA GLU A 161 7.86 4.73 -15.92
C GLU A 161 8.48 3.90 -17.05
N ASP A 162 8.87 4.53 -18.14
CA ASP A 162 9.49 3.89 -19.34
C ASP A 162 8.70 2.67 -19.86
N GLY A 163 7.39 2.76 -19.90
CA GLY A 163 6.53 1.69 -20.38
C GLY A 163 6.40 0.50 -19.42
N LYS A 164 6.97 0.59 -18.21
CA LYS A 164 6.78 -0.36 -17.12
C LYS A 164 5.75 0.14 -16.13
N SER A 165 4.95 -0.77 -15.58
CA SER A 165 3.87 -0.39 -14.68
C SER A 165 3.82 -1.23 -13.40
N PHE A 166 3.65 -0.51 -12.29
CA PHE A 166 3.34 -1.04 -10.97
C PHE A 166 1.96 -0.59 -10.54
N VAL A 167 1.08 -1.54 -10.21
CA VAL A 167 -0.25 -1.26 -9.69
C VAL A 167 -0.29 -1.67 -8.21
N PHE A 168 -0.69 -0.73 -7.36
CA PHE A 168 -0.86 -0.92 -5.92
C PHE A 168 -2.31 -0.68 -5.52
N ILE A 169 -3.01 -1.74 -5.15
CA ILE A 169 -4.41 -1.73 -4.71
C ILE A 169 -4.47 -2.47 -3.38
N THR A 170 -4.38 -1.76 -2.28
CA THR A 170 -4.61 -2.30 -0.92
C THR A 170 -6.02 -1.96 -0.46
N ASP A 171 -6.56 -2.68 0.50
CA ASP A 171 -7.86 -2.38 1.11
C ASP A 171 -8.97 -2.21 0.06
N ASN A 172 -9.19 -3.27 -0.69
CA ASN A 172 -10.14 -3.30 -1.78
C ASN A 172 -10.91 -4.62 -1.76
N GLU A 173 -12.21 -4.56 -1.55
CA GLU A 173 -13.08 -5.74 -1.46
C GLU A 173 -13.71 -6.05 -2.81
N LEU A 174 -13.19 -7.07 -3.51
CA LEU A 174 -13.68 -7.45 -4.84
C LEU A 174 -15.04 -8.16 -4.79
N GLY A 175 -15.33 -8.85 -3.68
CA GLY A 175 -16.55 -9.65 -3.50
C GLY A 175 -17.80 -8.89 -3.05
N PHE A 176 -17.68 -7.60 -2.69
CA PHE A 176 -18.79 -6.79 -2.19
C PHE A 176 -18.70 -5.34 -2.70
N GLY A 177 -19.83 -4.69 -2.99
CA GLY A 177 -19.87 -3.29 -3.43
C GLY A 177 -20.12 -2.32 -2.27
N HIS A 178 -19.12 -1.50 -1.92
CA HIS A 178 -19.26 -0.42 -0.96
C HIS A 178 -19.85 0.85 -1.59
N PRO A 179 -20.52 1.72 -0.81
CA PRO A 179 -20.98 3.01 -1.31
C PRO A 179 -19.84 3.84 -1.90
N GLY A 180 -19.93 4.17 -3.18
CA GLY A 180 -18.89 4.89 -3.92
C GLY A 180 -17.79 4.01 -4.51
N GLY A 181 -17.67 2.74 -4.12
CA GLY A 181 -16.73 1.79 -4.71
C GLY A 181 -17.02 1.51 -6.18
N LEU A 182 -15.97 1.15 -6.93
CA LEU A 182 -16.09 0.82 -8.36
C LEU A 182 -16.41 -0.67 -8.54
N PRO A 183 -17.06 -1.05 -9.66
CA PRO A 183 -17.27 -2.45 -10.01
C PRO A 183 -15.94 -3.13 -10.39
N TYR A 184 -15.92 -4.47 -10.29
CA TYR A 184 -14.77 -5.34 -10.59
C TYR A 184 -14.10 -5.03 -11.94
N SER A 185 -14.91 -4.74 -12.98
CA SER A 185 -14.40 -4.41 -14.32
C SER A 185 -13.44 -3.23 -14.36
N ASN A 186 -13.59 -2.25 -13.45
CA ASN A 186 -12.68 -1.12 -13.38
C ASN A 186 -11.30 -1.52 -12.84
N TYR A 187 -11.25 -2.40 -11.84
CA TYR A 187 -9.98 -2.92 -11.32
C TYR A 187 -9.29 -3.84 -12.33
N LEU A 188 -10.08 -4.61 -13.09
CA LEU A 188 -9.60 -5.43 -14.18
C LEU A 188 -8.93 -4.58 -15.28
N GLU A 189 -9.60 -3.55 -15.76
CA GLU A 189 -9.07 -2.62 -16.77
C GLU A 189 -7.85 -1.86 -16.24
N PHE A 190 -7.92 -1.38 -15.00
CA PHE A 190 -6.84 -0.63 -14.36
C PHE A 190 -5.56 -1.46 -14.20
N SER A 191 -5.70 -2.76 -13.92
CA SER A 191 -4.59 -3.70 -13.73
C SER A 191 -4.11 -4.34 -15.03
N ALA A 192 -4.81 -4.14 -16.16
CA ALA A 192 -4.53 -4.84 -17.41
C ALA A 192 -3.06 -4.71 -17.84
N GLY A 193 -2.41 -5.86 -18.03
CA GLY A 193 -1.03 -5.99 -18.51
C GLY A 193 0.04 -5.39 -17.58
N ALA A 194 -0.25 -5.10 -16.32
CA ALA A 194 0.73 -4.55 -15.39
C ALA A 194 1.93 -5.52 -15.19
N ASP A 195 3.15 -4.98 -15.13
CA ASP A 195 4.35 -5.77 -14.85
C ASP A 195 4.34 -6.31 -13.41
N LEU A 196 3.77 -5.54 -12.47
CA LEU A 196 3.57 -5.90 -11.07
C LEU A 196 2.22 -5.38 -10.58
N LEU A 197 1.39 -6.28 -10.05
CA LEU A 197 0.21 -5.96 -9.27
C LEU A 197 0.47 -6.38 -7.81
N ILE A 198 0.35 -5.44 -6.88
CA ILE A 198 0.25 -5.73 -5.44
C ILE A 198 -1.18 -5.40 -5.02
N HIS A 199 -1.91 -6.40 -4.54
CA HIS A 199 -3.33 -6.28 -4.22
C HIS A 199 -3.66 -6.91 -2.87
N ASP A 200 -4.66 -6.34 -2.19
CA ASP A 200 -5.27 -6.92 -0.98
C ASP A 200 -5.65 -8.40 -1.19
N ALA A 201 -5.29 -9.23 -0.24
CA ALA A 201 -5.59 -10.65 -0.23
C ALA A 201 -5.68 -11.16 1.24
N ALA A 202 -6.37 -10.40 2.08
CA ALA A 202 -6.39 -10.62 3.52
C ALA A 202 -7.00 -11.96 3.93
N TYR A 203 -8.08 -12.38 3.27
CA TYR A 203 -8.92 -13.48 3.73
C TYR A 203 -8.84 -14.74 2.88
N THR A 204 -9.13 -15.89 3.53
CA THR A 204 -9.55 -17.12 2.83
C THR A 204 -11.07 -17.09 2.62
N PRO A 205 -11.62 -17.95 1.73
CA PRO A 205 -13.08 -18.04 1.55
C PRO A 205 -13.85 -18.24 2.86
N GLU A 206 -13.34 -19.10 3.75
CA GLU A 206 -13.99 -19.41 5.02
C GLU A 206 -13.96 -18.21 5.99
N GLU A 207 -12.86 -17.46 6.03
CA GLU A 207 -12.74 -16.26 6.86
C GLU A 207 -13.65 -15.15 6.35
N TYR A 208 -13.82 -15.06 5.04
CA TYR A 208 -14.62 -14.02 4.40
C TYR A 208 -16.11 -14.10 4.76
N GLU A 209 -16.66 -15.28 5.01
CA GLU A 209 -18.06 -15.45 5.43
C GLU A 209 -18.43 -14.54 6.61
N SER A 210 -17.50 -14.31 7.52
CA SER A 210 -17.71 -13.47 8.72
C SER A 210 -17.18 -12.03 8.58
N THR A 211 -16.47 -11.72 7.49
CA THR A 211 -15.80 -10.42 7.29
C THR A 211 -16.28 -9.68 6.04
N ILE A 212 -17.36 -10.14 5.41
CA ILE A 212 -18.02 -9.42 4.31
C ILE A 212 -18.34 -7.98 4.76
N LYS A 213 -18.06 -6.98 3.91
CA LYS A 213 -18.18 -5.53 4.18
C LYS A 213 -17.05 -4.94 5.04
N TRP A 214 -16.01 -5.68 5.35
CA TRP A 214 -14.86 -5.14 6.08
C TRP A 214 -13.85 -4.46 5.14
N GLY A 215 -14.07 -4.56 3.82
CA GLY A 215 -13.28 -3.81 2.84
C GLY A 215 -12.05 -4.57 2.32
N HIS A 216 -12.00 -5.90 2.44
CA HIS A 216 -10.85 -6.70 2.06
C HIS A 216 -11.23 -7.90 1.19
N SER A 217 -10.32 -8.27 0.29
CA SER A 217 -10.52 -9.36 -0.66
C SER A 217 -10.12 -10.72 -0.12
N VAL A 218 -10.78 -11.74 -0.67
CA VAL A 218 -10.33 -13.14 -0.63
C VAL A 218 -9.17 -13.30 -1.60
N PHE A 219 -8.14 -14.07 -1.22
CA PHE A 219 -6.97 -14.28 -2.08
C PHE A 219 -7.32 -14.92 -3.45
N ASN A 220 -8.42 -15.69 -3.52
CA ASN A 220 -8.90 -16.28 -4.76
C ASN A 220 -9.38 -15.22 -5.76
N ASP A 221 -10.17 -14.24 -5.28
CA ASP A 221 -10.70 -13.16 -6.13
C ASP A 221 -9.55 -12.29 -6.66
N THR A 222 -8.55 -12.04 -5.80
CA THR A 222 -7.32 -11.34 -6.17
C THR A 222 -6.51 -12.11 -7.22
N LEU A 223 -6.43 -13.43 -7.08
CA LEU A 223 -5.76 -14.29 -8.06
C LEU A 223 -6.50 -14.28 -9.40
N ASP A 224 -7.83 -14.39 -9.39
CA ASP A 224 -8.64 -14.38 -10.61
C ASP A 224 -8.52 -13.02 -11.32
N LEU A 225 -8.59 -11.90 -10.59
CA LEU A 225 -8.32 -10.55 -11.12
C LEU A 225 -6.95 -10.49 -11.84
N ALA A 226 -5.90 -11.00 -11.21
CA ALA A 226 -4.56 -10.97 -11.78
C ALA A 226 -4.42 -11.82 -13.04
N LEU A 227 -5.07 -12.99 -13.07
CA LEU A 227 -5.08 -13.88 -14.23
C LEU A 227 -5.87 -13.27 -15.41
N GLU A 228 -7.05 -12.72 -15.14
CA GLU A 228 -7.89 -12.08 -16.15
C GLU A 228 -7.26 -10.80 -16.70
N ALA A 229 -6.62 -9.99 -15.85
CA ALA A 229 -5.91 -8.79 -16.25
C ALA A 229 -4.59 -9.08 -17.00
N GLY A 230 -4.11 -10.33 -17.00
CA GLY A 230 -2.86 -10.70 -17.67
C GLY A 230 -1.63 -10.03 -17.08
N VAL A 231 -1.57 -9.84 -15.75
CA VAL A 231 -0.43 -9.22 -15.08
C VAL A 231 0.80 -10.15 -15.10
N GLY A 232 2.00 -9.58 -15.08
CA GLY A 232 3.23 -10.37 -15.07
C GLY A 232 3.52 -11.01 -13.71
N ARG A 233 3.34 -10.25 -12.63
CA ARG A 233 3.59 -10.69 -11.25
C ARG A 233 2.47 -10.23 -10.31
N LEU A 234 2.03 -11.11 -9.41
CA LEU A 234 1.05 -10.82 -8.37
C LEU A 234 1.68 -10.93 -6.98
N GLY A 235 1.65 -9.83 -6.22
CA GLY A 235 1.96 -9.79 -4.80
C GLY A 235 0.70 -9.76 -3.96
N LEU A 236 0.46 -10.81 -3.15
CA LEU A 236 -0.61 -10.84 -2.16
C LEU A 236 -0.22 -9.93 -0.99
N PHE A 237 -1.07 -8.97 -0.67
CA PHE A 237 -0.78 -7.90 0.28
C PHE A 237 -1.85 -7.79 1.37
N HIS A 238 -1.67 -6.88 2.31
CA HIS A 238 -2.55 -6.64 3.45
C HIS A 238 -2.77 -7.93 4.27
N LEU A 239 -1.66 -8.59 4.63
CA LEU A 239 -1.69 -9.90 5.27
C LEU A 239 -2.44 -9.82 6.60
N TYR A 240 -3.54 -10.59 6.72
CA TYR A 240 -4.37 -10.63 7.91
C TYR A 240 -3.52 -10.86 9.17
N GLN A 241 -3.77 -10.12 10.25
CA GLN A 241 -2.92 -10.13 11.44
C GLN A 241 -2.76 -11.53 12.08
N GLU A 242 -3.78 -12.40 11.95
CA GLU A 242 -3.72 -13.80 12.44
C GLU A 242 -3.10 -14.76 11.41
N ARG A 243 -2.57 -14.24 10.30
CA ARG A 243 -1.94 -15.02 9.23
C ARG A 243 -0.50 -15.31 9.55
N THR A 244 -0.22 -16.50 10.16
CA THR A 244 1.15 -16.95 10.39
C THR A 244 1.89 -17.19 9.08
N ASP A 245 3.23 -17.18 9.13
CA ASP A 245 4.09 -17.48 7.98
C ASP A 245 3.72 -18.80 7.30
N ARG A 246 3.47 -19.84 8.11
CA ARG A 246 3.05 -21.15 7.60
C ARG A 246 1.72 -21.13 6.88
N LYS A 247 0.72 -20.40 7.40
CA LYS A 247 -0.58 -20.27 6.74
C LYS A 247 -0.45 -19.48 5.45
N MET A 248 0.40 -18.44 5.41
CA MET A 248 0.65 -17.66 4.20
C MET A 248 1.36 -18.50 3.13
N ASP A 249 2.32 -19.33 3.50
CA ASP A 249 2.98 -20.27 2.59
C ASP A 249 1.98 -21.23 1.93
N GLN A 250 0.98 -21.69 2.68
CA GLN A 250 -0.09 -22.53 2.15
C GLN A 250 -0.93 -21.80 1.11
N ILE A 251 -1.31 -20.53 1.36
CA ILE A 251 -2.06 -19.70 0.40
C ILE A 251 -1.24 -19.52 -0.88
N VAL A 252 0.02 -19.14 -0.78
CA VAL A 252 0.91 -18.97 -1.94
C VAL A 252 1.05 -20.28 -2.73
N LYS A 253 1.17 -21.42 -2.03
CA LYS A 253 1.22 -22.73 -2.68
C LYS A 253 -0.09 -23.03 -3.44
N THR A 254 -1.24 -22.76 -2.84
CA THR A 254 -2.54 -22.93 -3.47
C THR A 254 -2.67 -22.05 -4.72
N CYS A 255 -2.31 -20.76 -4.63
CA CYS A 255 -2.32 -19.86 -5.80
C CYS A 255 -1.44 -20.42 -6.94
N ARG A 256 -0.22 -20.85 -6.65
CA ARG A 256 0.71 -21.39 -7.64
C ARG A 256 0.21 -22.70 -8.28
N GLN A 257 -0.49 -23.52 -7.53
CA GLN A 257 -1.12 -24.72 -8.05
C GLN A 257 -2.25 -24.36 -9.03
N ILE A 258 -3.14 -23.44 -8.67
CA ILE A 258 -4.23 -22.96 -9.55
C ILE A 258 -3.65 -22.36 -10.86
N ILE A 259 -2.59 -21.55 -10.74
CA ILE A 259 -1.91 -20.96 -11.91
C ILE A 259 -1.37 -22.06 -12.85
N ALA A 260 -0.72 -23.08 -12.29
CA ALA A 260 -0.17 -24.21 -13.06
C ALA A 260 -1.28 -25.04 -13.73
N GLU A 261 -2.38 -25.33 -13.03
CA GLU A 261 -3.53 -26.04 -13.58
C GLU A 261 -4.20 -25.28 -14.73
N LYS A 262 -4.21 -23.93 -14.68
CA LYS A 262 -4.68 -23.05 -15.76
C LYS A 262 -3.64 -22.90 -16.90
N GLY A 263 -2.45 -23.49 -16.81
CA GLY A 263 -1.37 -23.36 -17.79
C GLY A 263 -0.85 -21.92 -17.93
N ASN A 264 -1.03 -21.07 -16.91
CA ASN A 264 -0.61 -19.68 -16.91
C ASN A 264 0.85 -19.52 -16.42
N LYS A 265 1.49 -18.38 -16.72
CA LYS A 265 2.87 -18.05 -16.31
C LYS A 265 2.95 -16.98 -15.25
N LEU A 266 1.83 -16.58 -14.65
CA LEU A 266 1.77 -15.58 -13.59
C LEU A 266 2.70 -15.99 -12.43
N GLU A 267 3.60 -15.11 -12.06
CA GLU A 267 4.38 -15.27 -10.83
C GLU A 267 3.56 -14.76 -9.65
N CYS A 268 3.26 -15.65 -8.67
CA CYS A 268 2.49 -15.30 -7.47
C CYS A 268 3.33 -15.51 -6.21
N PHE A 269 3.30 -14.53 -5.31
CA PHE A 269 4.01 -14.53 -4.02
C PHE A 269 3.24 -13.68 -2.99
N ALA A 270 3.53 -13.88 -1.72
CA ALA A 270 3.11 -12.94 -0.68
C ALA A 270 4.20 -11.88 -0.47
N VAL A 271 3.79 -10.63 -0.36
CA VAL A 271 4.72 -9.51 -0.16
C VAL A 271 5.20 -9.53 1.29
N ALA A 272 6.52 -9.59 1.46
CA ALA A 272 7.17 -9.54 2.76
C ALA A 272 7.82 -8.17 3.00
N CYS A 273 8.01 -7.83 4.29
CA CYS A 273 8.87 -6.71 4.65
C CYS A 273 10.27 -6.91 4.05
N ASP A 274 10.88 -5.82 3.60
CA ASP A 274 12.18 -5.75 2.92
C ASP A 274 12.23 -6.38 1.51
N MET A 275 11.11 -6.90 0.98
CA MET A 275 11.05 -7.36 -0.41
C MET A 275 11.21 -6.18 -1.38
N THR A 276 11.97 -6.40 -2.45
CA THR A 276 12.30 -5.37 -3.45
C THR A 276 11.95 -5.83 -4.86
N PHE A 277 11.60 -4.87 -5.71
CA PHE A 277 11.30 -5.09 -7.11
C PHE A 277 12.00 -4.02 -7.97
N THR A 278 12.46 -4.41 -9.14
CA THR A 278 12.92 -3.49 -10.18
C THR A 278 12.09 -3.73 -11.44
N LEU A 279 11.56 -2.65 -12.01
CA LEU A 279 10.79 -2.65 -13.25
C LEU A 279 11.51 -1.85 -14.32
#